data_4f14c3cf1664f4c5129fb21d4a732d83
#
_entry.id   4f14c3cf1664f4c5129fb21d4a732d83
#
_cell.length_a   1.000
_cell.length_b   1.000
_cell.length_c   1.000
_cell.angle_alpha   90.00
_cell.angle_beta   90.00
_cell.angle_gamma   90.00
#
_symmetry.space_group_name_H-M   'P 1'
#
loop_
_entity.id
_entity.type
_entity.pdbx_description
1 polymer ?
#
loop_
_entity_poly.entity_id
_entity_poly.type
_entity_poly.pdbx_seq_one_letter_code
_entity_poly.pdbx_strand_id
1 'polypeptide(L)'
;MESWYEHLEPDALVIVNENGYTNDEVAIQYILHFIEHSAIYGAPNEPRLLLFDGHDSHKTERFITIAEEHNIILCAFPPHTTHLLQPLDVKVFQQCKHFHQKAIDQSVRSFDFKYKLRTFLSDLPAIRRQALTARTIQSGWREAGLWPYKPALVIDKIRDDRNETPEYQPSASYDIRTTPKTSIQTIEGVEF
;
A
#
# COMPACT_ATOMS: atom_id res chain seq x y z
N MET A 1 29.08 -8.74 5.25
CA MET A 1 27.61 -8.76 5.54
C MET A 1 26.93 -9.30 4.31
N GLU A 2 26.32 -10.48 4.39
CA GLU A 2 25.45 -10.93 3.32
C GLU A 2 24.30 -9.94 3.19
N SER A 3 24.09 -9.42 1.99
CA SER A 3 22.98 -8.49 1.75
C SER A 3 21.66 -9.27 1.79
N TRP A 4 20.70 -8.82 2.57
CA TRP A 4 19.40 -9.49 2.71
C TRP A 4 18.54 -9.37 1.45
N TYR A 5 18.97 -8.57 0.49
CA TYR A 5 18.24 -8.21 -0.74
C TYR A 5 18.91 -8.75 -2.02
N GLU A 6 19.87 -9.67 -1.91
CA GLU A 6 20.53 -10.30 -3.09
C GLU A 6 19.57 -11.03 -4.03
N HIS A 7 18.40 -11.41 -3.51
CA HIS A 7 17.40 -12.16 -4.26
C HIS A 7 16.31 -11.28 -4.90
N LEU A 8 16.31 -9.99 -4.63
CA LEU A 8 15.37 -9.06 -5.24
C LEU A 8 15.75 -8.80 -6.70
N GLU A 9 14.79 -8.28 -7.46
CA GLU A 9 15.03 -7.84 -8.83
C GLU A 9 16.12 -6.76 -8.85
N PRO A 10 16.98 -6.73 -9.88
CA PRO A 10 18.11 -5.78 -9.94
C PRO A 10 17.71 -4.31 -9.90
N ASP A 11 16.47 -4.01 -10.30
CA ASP A 11 15.86 -2.68 -10.33
C ASP A 11 14.99 -2.39 -9.09
N ALA A 12 15.01 -3.25 -8.08
CA ALA A 12 14.24 -3.04 -6.87
C ALA A 12 14.85 -1.90 -6.03
N LEU A 13 14.05 -0.90 -5.71
CA LEU A 13 14.42 0.16 -4.78
C LEU A 13 14.25 -0.33 -3.33
N VAL A 14 15.36 -0.43 -2.61
CA VAL A 14 15.38 -0.78 -1.18
C VAL A 14 15.80 0.43 -0.37
N ILE A 15 14.92 0.92 0.47
CA ILE A 15 15.17 2.06 1.35
C ILE A 15 15.04 1.61 2.79
N VAL A 16 15.99 2.03 3.61
CA VAL A 16 15.97 1.79 5.06
C VAL A 16 15.96 3.13 5.77
N ASN A 17 15.05 3.31 6.70
CA ASN A 17 15.00 4.45 7.58
C ASN A 17 14.77 4.02 9.04
N GLU A 18 15.05 4.91 9.97
CA GLU A 18 15.00 4.61 11.41
C GLU A 18 13.60 4.26 11.90
N ASN A 19 12.57 4.85 11.32
CA ASN A 19 11.18 4.72 11.78
C ASN A 19 10.38 3.64 11.02
N GLY A 20 10.91 3.10 9.92
CA GLY A 20 10.21 2.13 9.07
C GLY A 20 8.98 2.68 8.32
N TYR A 21 8.72 3.98 8.37
CA TYR A 21 7.62 4.65 7.68
C TYR A 21 8.12 5.53 6.54
N THR A 22 7.28 5.75 5.53
CA THR A 22 7.55 6.69 4.45
C THR A 22 7.65 8.11 5.01
N ASN A 23 8.73 8.81 4.65
CA ASN A 23 8.97 10.22 4.94
C ASN A 23 9.27 10.96 3.64
N ASP A 24 9.51 12.28 3.71
CA ASP A 24 9.74 13.11 2.54
C ASP A 24 10.94 12.65 1.71
N GLU A 25 12.05 12.24 2.34
CA GLU A 25 13.21 11.74 1.62
C GLU A 25 12.95 10.41 0.91
N VAL A 26 12.20 9.50 1.53
CA VAL A 26 11.75 8.26 0.92
C VAL A 26 10.84 8.56 -0.28
N ALA A 27 9.93 9.53 -0.15
CA ALA A 27 9.06 9.95 -1.24
C ALA A 27 9.85 10.52 -2.43
N ILE A 28 10.90 11.31 -2.17
CA ILE A 28 11.77 11.81 -3.22
C ILE A 28 12.52 10.67 -3.94
N GLN A 29 13.07 9.71 -3.21
CA GLN A 29 13.72 8.55 -3.82
C GLN A 29 12.72 7.73 -4.66
N TYR A 30 11.50 7.58 -4.18
CA TYR A 30 10.44 6.90 -4.91
C TYR A 30 10.09 7.61 -6.23
N ILE A 31 9.90 8.94 -6.23
CA ILE A 31 9.56 9.65 -7.48
C ILE A 31 10.70 9.60 -8.49
N LEU A 32 11.95 9.70 -8.06
CA LEU A 32 13.11 9.56 -8.94
C LEU A 32 13.19 8.15 -9.55
N HIS A 33 12.99 7.11 -8.75
CA HIS A 33 12.92 5.73 -9.23
C HIS A 33 11.75 5.53 -10.21
N PHE A 34 10.58 6.10 -9.91
CA PHE A 34 9.44 6.07 -10.84
C PHE A 34 9.76 6.75 -12.17
N ILE A 35 10.44 7.90 -12.16
CA ILE A 35 10.86 8.63 -13.36
C ILE A 35 11.73 7.74 -14.23
N GLU A 36 12.77 7.15 -13.65
CA GLU A 36 13.72 6.29 -14.36
C GLU A 36 13.04 5.09 -15.00
N HIS A 37 12.28 4.33 -14.20
CA HIS A 37 11.72 3.05 -14.65
C HIS A 37 10.43 3.18 -15.48
N SER A 38 9.72 4.29 -15.39
CA SER A 38 8.54 4.54 -16.21
C SER A 38 8.85 5.24 -17.55
N ALA A 39 10.05 5.76 -17.73
CA ALA A 39 10.44 6.46 -18.96
C ALA A 39 10.42 5.59 -20.22
N ILE A 40 10.54 4.27 -20.05
CA ILE A 40 10.48 3.30 -21.17
C ILE A 40 9.05 3.02 -21.67
N TYR A 41 8.03 3.44 -20.92
CA TYR A 41 6.62 3.24 -21.23
C TYR A 41 6.01 4.54 -21.75
N GLY A 42 5.90 4.70 -23.05
CA GLY A 42 5.34 5.88 -23.71
C GLY A 42 6.29 6.55 -24.69
N ALA A 43 5.80 7.54 -25.43
CA ALA A 43 6.61 8.35 -26.33
C ALA A 43 7.48 9.34 -25.54
N PRO A 44 8.61 9.80 -26.09
CA PRO A 44 9.39 10.87 -25.51
C PRO A 44 8.51 12.10 -25.25
N ASN A 45 8.59 12.64 -24.04
CA ASN A 45 7.80 13.80 -23.58
C ASN A 45 6.28 13.55 -23.43
N GLU A 46 5.80 12.32 -23.55
CA GLU A 46 4.41 12.02 -23.23
C GLU A 46 4.17 12.11 -21.71
N PRO A 47 3.09 12.78 -21.26
CA PRO A 47 2.81 12.90 -19.84
C PRO A 47 2.46 11.53 -19.24
N ARG A 48 3.00 11.26 -18.08
CA ARG A 48 2.72 10.04 -17.31
C ARG A 48 1.86 10.37 -16.09
N LEU A 49 0.86 9.56 -15.82
CA LEU A 49 -0.03 9.74 -14.69
C LEU A 49 0.45 8.89 -13.51
N LEU A 50 0.70 9.52 -12.36
CA LEU A 50 0.97 8.85 -11.09
C LEU A 50 -0.23 9.01 -10.16
N LEU A 51 -0.92 7.89 -9.90
CA LEU A 51 -2.00 7.81 -8.93
C LEU A 51 -1.43 7.37 -7.58
N PHE A 52 -1.72 8.10 -6.52
CA PHE A 52 -1.19 7.80 -5.20
C PHE A 52 -2.21 8.10 -4.09
N ASP A 53 -1.96 7.55 -2.91
CA ASP A 53 -2.70 7.90 -1.71
C ASP A 53 -2.43 9.34 -1.29
N GLY A 54 -3.34 9.90 -0.48
CA GLY A 54 -3.21 11.29 -0.04
C GLY A 54 -2.17 11.52 1.07
N HIS A 55 -1.15 10.66 1.21
CA HIS A 55 -0.13 10.80 2.24
C HIS A 55 0.65 12.12 2.09
N ASP A 56 0.94 12.79 3.20
CA ASP A 56 1.50 14.16 3.18
C ASP A 56 2.90 14.23 2.58
N SER A 57 3.72 13.19 2.69
CA SER A 57 5.05 13.13 2.07
C SER A 57 5.03 13.22 0.53
N HIS A 58 3.90 12.89 -0.11
CA HIS A 58 3.70 13.01 -1.55
C HIS A 58 3.17 14.39 -1.98
N LYS A 59 2.98 15.32 -1.04
CA LYS A 59 2.44 16.67 -1.27
C LYS A 59 3.47 17.76 -1.02
N THR A 60 4.73 17.39 -0.76
CA THR A 60 5.78 18.37 -0.55
C THR A 60 6.07 19.13 -1.84
N GLU A 61 6.41 20.41 -1.73
CA GLU A 61 6.74 21.25 -2.89
C GLU A 61 7.84 20.60 -3.74
N ARG A 62 8.87 20.05 -3.11
CA ARG A 62 9.97 19.36 -3.80
C ARG A 62 9.49 18.16 -4.61
N PHE A 63 8.58 17.34 -4.06
CA PHE A 63 8.01 16.19 -4.77
C PHE A 63 7.21 16.62 -5.99
N ILE A 64 6.39 17.67 -5.85
CA ILE A 64 5.57 18.24 -6.93
C ILE A 64 6.46 18.81 -8.03
N THR A 65 7.47 19.63 -7.68
CA THR A 65 8.39 20.24 -8.64
C THR A 65 9.11 19.17 -9.48
N ILE A 66 9.65 18.12 -8.84
CA ILE A 66 10.31 17.03 -9.56
C ILE A 66 9.34 16.33 -10.52
N ALA A 67 8.10 16.10 -10.12
CA ALA A 67 7.11 15.48 -10.99
C ALA A 67 6.79 16.35 -12.22
N GLU A 68 6.60 17.65 -12.02
CA GLU A 68 6.31 18.62 -13.10
C GLU A 68 7.47 18.72 -14.10
N GLU A 69 8.72 18.81 -13.62
CA GLU A 69 9.92 18.86 -14.45
C GLU A 69 10.05 17.62 -15.37
N HIS A 70 9.44 16.50 -14.99
CA HIS A 70 9.51 15.25 -15.74
C HIS A 70 8.19 14.85 -16.40
N ASN A 71 7.27 15.79 -16.61
CA ASN A 71 5.96 15.57 -17.21
C ASN A 71 5.14 14.47 -16.53
N ILE A 72 5.19 14.42 -15.19
CA ILE A 72 4.36 13.50 -14.40
C ILE A 72 3.18 14.27 -13.84
N ILE A 73 1.98 13.82 -14.21
CA ILE A 73 0.73 14.33 -13.68
C ILE A 73 0.45 13.60 -12.36
N LEU A 74 0.45 14.34 -11.28
CA LEU A 74 0.14 13.82 -9.95
C LEU A 74 -1.37 13.83 -9.72
N CYS A 75 -1.93 12.68 -9.30
CA CYS A 75 -3.34 12.58 -8.96
C CYS A 75 -3.51 11.81 -7.64
N ALA A 76 -3.79 12.54 -6.57
CA ALA A 76 -4.06 11.96 -5.26
C ALA A 76 -5.50 11.45 -5.18
N PHE A 77 -5.67 10.25 -4.60
CA PHE A 77 -7.02 9.77 -4.26
C PHE A 77 -7.62 10.59 -3.12
N PRO A 78 -8.95 10.76 -3.10
CA PRO A 78 -9.62 11.36 -1.96
C PRO A 78 -9.32 10.59 -0.65
N PRO A 79 -9.30 11.27 0.50
CA PRO A 79 -9.07 10.61 1.77
C PRO A 79 -10.03 9.43 2.00
N HIS A 80 -9.52 8.35 2.59
CA HIS A 80 -10.29 7.15 2.93
C HIS A 80 -10.92 6.39 1.75
N THR A 81 -10.44 6.60 0.51
CA THR A 81 -10.97 5.91 -0.67
C THR A 81 -10.01 4.91 -1.32
N THR A 82 -8.81 4.70 -0.79
CA THR A 82 -7.79 3.82 -1.38
C THR A 82 -8.29 2.38 -1.57
N HIS A 83 -9.07 1.86 -0.62
CA HIS A 83 -9.69 0.53 -0.71
C HIS A 83 -10.72 0.38 -1.83
N LEU A 84 -11.21 1.49 -2.40
CA LEU A 84 -12.18 1.52 -3.49
C LEU A 84 -11.55 1.93 -4.82
N LEU A 85 -10.60 2.87 -4.80
CA LEU A 85 -10.08 3.53 -6.00
C LEU A 85 -8.65 3.13 -6.34
N GLN A 86 -7.84 2.66 -5.38
CA GLN A 86 -6.45 2.28 -5.66
C GLN A 86 -6.38 0.84 -6.17
N PRO A 87 -6.01 0.60 -7.45
CA PRO A 87 -5.99 -0.74 -8.04
C PRO A 87 -5.15 -1.76 -7.25
N LEU A 88 -4.08 -1.30 -6.60
CA LEU A 88 -3.22 -2.13 -5.76
C LEU A 88 -3.99 -2.67 -4.54
N ASP A 89 -4.71 -1.80 -3.82
CA ASP A 89 -5.49 -2.17 -2.64
C ASP A 89 -6.72 -2.99 -3.01
N VAL A 90 -7.39 -2.62 -4.11
CA VAL A 90 -8.61 -3.29 -4.58
C VAL A 90 -8.35 -4.75 -4.94
N LYS A 91 -7.18 -5.07 -5.53
CA LYS A 91 -6.94 -6.42 -6.06
C LYS A 91 -5.55 -6.99 -5.81
N VAL A 92 -4.51 -6.24 -6.10
CA VAL A 92 -3.15 -6.78 -6.21
C VAL A 92 -2.61 -7.24 -4.85
N PHE A 93 -2.77 -6.42 -3.81
CA PHE A 93 -2.27 -6.75 -2.49
C PHE A 93 -2.97 -7.95 -1.85
N GLN A 94 -4.22 -8.22 -2.21
CA GLN A 94 -4.89 -9.45 -1.78
C GLN A 94 -4.18 -10.70 -2.33
N GLN A 95 -3.77 -10.66 -3.61
CA GLN A 95 -3.01 -11.75 -4.21
C GLN A 95 -1.62 -11.88 -3.60
N CYS A 96 -0.93 -10.75 -3.34
CA CYS A 96 0.35 -10.77 -2.64
C CYS A 96 0.22 -11.43 -1.24
N LYS A 97 -0.79 -11.04 -0.47
CA LYS A 97 -1.07 -11.64 0.84
C LYS A 97 -1.36 -13.14 0.74
N HIS A 98 -2.13 -13.55 -0.26
CA HIS A 98 -2.46 -14.96 -0.48
C HIS A 98 -1.21 -15.80 -0.77
N PHE A 99 -0.34 -15.36 -1.69
CA PHE A 99 0.88 -16.10 -2.02
C PHE A 99 1.92 -16.03 -0.91
N HIS A 100 1.98 -14.94 -0.16
CA HIS A 100 2.80 -14.85 1.05
C HIS A 100 2.34 -15.86 2.11
N GLN A 101 1.03 -15.96 2.37
CA GLN A 101 0.50 -16.97 3.30
C GLN A 101 0.85 -18.40 2.85
N LYS A 102 0.75 -18.68 1.56
CA LYS A 102 1.19 -19.97 1.01
C LYS A 102 2.68 -20.28 1.28
N ALA A 103 3.54 -19.27 1.13
CA ALA A 103 4.97 -19.44 1.42
C ALA A 103 5.21 -19.75 2.91
N ILE A 104 4.51 -19.05 3.80
CA ILE A 104 4.53 -19.33 5.25
C ILE A 104 4.06 -20.77 5.53
N ASP A 105 2.92 -21.16 4.97
CA ASP A 105 2.36 -22.50 5.18
C ASP A 105 3.31 -23.61 4.68
N GLN A 106 4.01 -23.36 3.56
CA GLN A 106 5.02 -24.27 3.04
C GLN A 106 6.23 -24.37 3.96
N SER A 107 6.71 -23.24 4.50
CA SER A 107 7.79 -23.21 5.49
C SER A 107 7.44 -24.03 6.73
N VAL A 108 6.23 -23.84 7.26
CA VAL A 108 5.72 -24.60 8.42
C VAL A 108 5.64 -26.11 8.11
N ARG A 109 5.16 -26.51 6.94
CA ARG A 109 5.11 -27.92 6.51
C ARG A 109 6.50 -28.56 6.36
N SER A 110 7.50 -27.75 6.05
CA SER A 110 8.92 -28.17 5.97
C SER A 110 9.62 -28.15 7.34
N PHE A 111 8.86 -27.97 8.42
CA PHE A 111 9.38 -27.84 9.80
C PHE A 111 10.32 -26.65 10.01
N ASP A 112 10.30 -25.66 9.12
CA ASP A 112 10.96 -24.39 9.31
C ASP A 112 9.98 -23.37 9.95
N PHE A 113 10.02 -23.32 11.27
CA PHE A 113 9.16 -22.42 12.06
C PHE A 113 9.72 -20.99 12.20
N LYS A 114 10.83 -20.67 11.52
CA LYS A 114 11.52 -19.38 11.60
C LYS A 114 11.35 -18.55 10.34
N TYR A 115 10.10 -18.36 9.91
CA TYR A 115 9.84 -17.45 8.80
C TYR A 115 10.13 -16.00 9.23
N LYS A 116 11.29 -15.48 8.81
CA LYS A 116 11.80 -14.16 9.16
C LYS A 116 11.84 -13.25 7.92
N LEU A 117 12.15 -11.97 8.14
CA LEU A 117 12.30 -10.99 7.07
C LEU A 117 13.21 -11.48 5.93
N ARG A 118 14.33 -12.14 6.24
CA ARG A 118 15.25 -12.70 5.23
C ARG A 118 14.56 -13.73 4.35
N THR A 119 13.80 -14.65 4.93
CA THR A 119 13.04 -15.67 4.20
C THR A 119 11.96 -15.01 3.34
N PHE A 120 11.24 -14.03 3.89
CA PHE A 120 10.27 -13.23 3.14
C PHE A 120 10.90 -12.53 1.92
N LEU A 121 12.04 -11.87 2.09
CA LEU A 121 12.74 -11.20 0.98
C LEU A 121 13.24 -12.18 -0.08
N SER A 122 13.64 -13.39 0.32
CA SER A 122 13.99 -14.46 -0.62
C SER A 122 12.78 -14.96 -1.42
N ASP A 123 11.60 -15.04 -0.80
CA ASP A 123 10.37 -15.51 -1.43
C ASP A 123 9.66 -14.40 -2.24
N LEU A 124 9.95 -13.13 -1.94
CA LEU A 124 9.26 -11.98 -2.50
C LEU A 124 9.23 -11.94 -4.03
N PRO A 125 10.32 -12.25 -4.77
CA PRO A 125 10.28 -12.30 -6.24
C PRO A 125 9.29 -13.36 -6.76
N ALA A 126 9.20 -14.51 -6.10
CA ALA A 126 8.26 -15.56 -6.48
C ALA A 126 6.80 -15.17 -6.14
N ILE A 127 6.59 -14.55 -5.01
CA ILE A 127 5.28 -13.99 -4.60
C ILE A 127 4.83 -12.92 -5.61
N ARG A 128 5.71 -11.99 -5.96
CA ARG A 128 5.42 -10.92 -6.93
C ARG A 128 5.07 -11.47 -8.31
N ARG A 129 5.85 -12.41 -8.85
CA ARG A 129 5.56 -13.03 -10.16
C ARG A 129 4.19 -13.72 -10.21
N GLN A 130 3.76 -14.32 -9.11
CA GLN A 130 2.46 -14.99 -9.01
C GLN A 130 1.30 -13.99 -8.81
N ALA A 131 1.53 -12.94 -8.04
CA ALA A 131 0.52 -11.94 -7.70
C ALA A 131 0.34 -10.87 -8.77
N LEU A 132 1.44 -10.34 -9.32
CA LEU A 132 1.48 -9.22 -10.27
C LEU A 132 1.36 -9.70 -11.72
N THR A 133 0.38 -10.55 -12.00
CA THR A 133 0.09 -10.97 -13.38
C THR A 133 -0.66 -9.86 -14.12
N ALA A 134 -0.54 -9.80 -15.44
CA ALA A 134 -1.32 -8.87 -16.27
C ALA A 134 -2.82 -8.95 -15.98
N ARG A 135 -3.33 -10.17 -15.77
CA ARG A 135 -4.75 -10.39 -15.40
C ARG A 135 -5.11 -9.73 -14.07
N THR A 136 -4.28 -9.89 -13.04
CA THR A 136 -4.50 -9.31 -11.71
C THR A 136 -4.44 -7.78 -11.78
N ILE A 137 -3.45 -7.23 -12.47
CA ILE A 137 -3.30 -5.78 -12.64
C ILE A 137 -4.51 -5.19 -13.37
N GLN A 138 -4.88 -5.75 -14.53
CA GLN A 138 -6.05 -5.30 -15.30
C GLN A 138 -7.36 -5.43 -14.51
N SER A 139 -7.49 -6.48 -13.68
CA SER A 139 -8.65 -6.63 -12.80
C SER A 139 -8.70 -5.53 -11.75
N GLY A 140 -7.56 -5.15 -11.15
CA GLY A 140 -7.49 -4.05 -10.20
C GLY A 140 -7.97 -2.73 -10.80
N TRP A 141 -7.49 -2.37 -11.99
CA TRP A 141 -7.92 -1.17 -12.70
C TRP A 141 -9.41 -1.18 -13.05
N ARG A 142 -9.93 -2.33 -13.46
CA ARG A 142 -11.34 -2.51 -13.81
C ARG A 142 -12.24 -2.41 -12.58
N GLU A 143 -11.88 -3.09 -11.50
CA GLU A 143 -12.66 -3.12 -10.26
C GLU A 143 -12.63 -1.77 -9.52
N ALA A 144 -11.58 -1.00 -9.68
CA ALA A 144 -11.48 0.40 -9.24
C ALA A 144 -12.27 1.38 -10.13
N GLY A 145 -12.84 0.93 -11.25
CA GLY A 145 -13.60 1.76 -12.17
C GLY A 145 -12.76 2.79 -12.95
N LEU A 146 -11.43 2.67 -12.91
CA LEU A 146 -10.51 3.61 -13.53
C LEU A 146 -10.22 3.27 -14.99
N TRP A 147 -10.08 1.98 -15.32
CA TRP A 147 -9.85 1.55 -16.69
C TRP A 147 -10.48 0.17 -17.01
N PRO A 148 -11.44 0.10 -17.98
CA PRO A 148 -12.10 1.23 -18.62
C PRO A 148 -12.88 2.10 -17.62
N TYR A 149 -12.99 3.40 -17.89
CA TYR A 149 -13.61 4.34 -16.96
C TYR A 149 -15.10 4.05 -16.74
N LYS A 150 -15.42 3.63 -15.51
CA LYS A 150 -16.78 3.26 -15.08
C LYS A 150 -17.01 3.69 -13.62
N PRO A 151 -17.19 4.99 -13.35
CA PRO A 151 -17.33 5.49 -11.97
C PRO A 151 -18.53 4.92 -11.24
N ALA A 152 -19.57 4.49 -11.93
CA ALA A 152 -20.76 3.88 -11.34
C ALA A 152 -20.40 2.67 -10.45
N LEU A 153 -19.39 1.86 -10.83
CA LEU A 153 -18.95 0.70 -10.04
C LEU A 153 -18.53 1.07 -8.61
N VAL A 154 -17.90 2.23 -8.44
CA VAL A 154 -17.43 2.69 -7.13
C VAL A 154 -18.55 3.44 -6.40
N ILE A 155 -19.31 4.26 -7.12
CA ILE A 155 -20.44 5.02 -6.56
C ILE A 155 -21.48 4.06 -5.98
N ASP A 156 -21.78 2.98 -6.69
CA ASP A 156 -22.76 1.98 -6.23
C ASP A 156 -22.26 1.25 -4.98
N LYS A 157 -20.98 0.86 -4.93
CA LYS A 157 -20.38 0.29 -3.70
C LYS A 157 -20.51 1.24 -2.49
N ILE A 158 -20.20 2.53 -2.66
CA ILE A 158 -20.32 3.52 -1.59
C ILE A 158 -21.77 3.68 -1.13
N ARG A 159 -22.75 3.54 -2.04
CA ARG A 159 -24.17 3.62 -1.69
C ARG A 159 -24.63 2.37 -0.93
N ASP A 160 -24.17 1.21 -1.34
CA ASP A 160 -24.50 -0.05 -0.69
C ASP A 160 -23.92 -0.10 0.73
N ASP A 161 -22.66 0.29 0.92
CA ASP A 161 -22.03 0.37 2.24
C ASP A 161 -22.78 1.33 3.19
N ARG A 162 -23.34 2.43 2.68
CA ARG A 162 -24.15 3.35 3.48
C ARG A 162 -25.51 2.77 3.88
N ASN A 163 -26.09 1.94 3.03
CA ASN A 163 -27.37 1.30 3.30
C ASN A 163 -27.24 0.12 4.27
N GLU A 164 -26.06 -0.51 4.33
CA GLU A 164 -25.75 -1.59 5.27
C GLU A 164 -25.27 -1.11 6.64
N THR A 165 -24.87 0.15 6.77
CA THR A 165 -24.49 0.72 8.08
C THR A 165 -25.78 0.94 8.89
N PRO A 166 -25.98 0.23 10.03
CA PRO A 166 -27.13 0.49 10.90
C PRO A 166 -27.15 1.95 11.28
N GLU A 167 -28.32 2.58 11.15
CA GLU A 167 -28.54 3.94 11.58
C GLU A 167 -28.04 4.07 13.04
N TYR A 168 -27.03 4.90 13.28
CA TYR A 168 -26.52 5.14 14.62
C TYR A 168 -27.67 5.64 15.49
N GLN A 169 -28.27 4.77 16.25
CA GLN A 169 -29.17 5.16 17.32
C GLN A 169 -28.28 5.62 18.49
N PRO A 170 -28.32 6.90 18.87
CA PRO A 170 -27.60 7.35 20.04
C PRO A 170 -28.17 6.57 21.23
N SER A 171 -27.40 5.60 21.73
CA SER A 171 -27.73 4.90 22.97
C SER A 171 -27.94 5.94 24.05
N ALA A 172 -29.04 5.79 24.79
CA ALA A 172 -29.46 6.64 25.86
C ALA A 172 -28.27 7.18 26.68
N SER A 173 -28.28 8.48 26.91
CA SER A 173 -27.34 9.28 27.69
C SER A 173 -26.47 8.51 28.66
N TYR A 174 -25.18 8.37 28.31
CA TYR A 174 -24.17 7.94 29.27
C TYR A 174 -24.04 9.02 30.36
N ASP A 175 -24.44 8.66 31.57
CA ASP A 175 -24.23 9.52 32.74
C ASP A 175 -22.70 9.53 33.03
N ILE A 176 -22.07 10.68 32.80
CA ILE A 176 -20.63 10.92 32.93
C ILE A 176 -20.12 10.69 34.39
N ARG A 177 -20.99 10.41 35.33
CA ARG A 177 -20.64 10.24 36.75
C ARG A 177 -20.21 8.85 37.17
N THR A 178 -20.21 7.86 36.26
CA THR A 178 -19.88 6.48 36.60
C THR A 178 -18.71 5.89 35.80
N THR A 179 -17.76 6.68 35.36
CA THR A 179 -16.54 6.15 34.73
C THR A 179 -15.64 5.53 35.79
N PRO A 180 -15.35 4.22 35.78
CA PRO A 180 -14.36 3.64 36.67
C PRO A 180 -12.99 4.23 36.34
N LYS A 181 -12.28 4.75 37.32
CA LYS A 181 -10.87 5.12 37.19
C LYS A 181 -10.06 3.83 37.02
N THR A 182 -9.80 3.46 35.78
CA THR A 182 -8.87 2.37 35.48
C THR A 182 -7.46 2.87 35.74
N SER A 183 -6.82 2.36 36.76
CA SER A 183 -5.41 2.57 37.08
C SER A 183 -4.59 1.97 35.93
N ILE A 184 -3.83 2.81 35.23
CA ILE A 184 -2.78 2.36 34.32
C ILE A 184 -1.66 1.80 35.19
N GLN A 185 -1.53 0.49 35.26
CA GLN A 185 -0.32 -0.15 35.78
C GLN A 185 0.73 -0.10 34.67
N THR A 186 1.71 0.76 34.88
CA THR A 186 2.95 0.77 34.10
C THR A 186 3.70 -0.52 34.42
N ILE A 187 3.85 -1.39 33.45
CA ILE A 187 4.78 -2.53 33.56
C ILE A 187 6.15 -1.98 33.19
N GLU A 188 6.96 -1.68 34.21
CA GLU A 188 8.39 -1.48 34.07
C GLU A 188 9.07 -2.84 33.90
N GLY A 189 9.98 -2.93 32.95
CA GLY A 189 11.04 -3.92 32.88
C GLY A 189 10.83 -5.08 31.93
N VAL A 190 11.21 -4.88 30.66
CA VAL A 190 11.89 -5.92 29.86
C VAL A 190 13.03 -5.24 29.11
N GLU A 191 14.27 -5.41 29.59
CA GLU A 191 15.49 -5.15 28.83
C GLU A 191 15.65 -6.21 27.74
N PHE A 192 16.04 -5.74 26.52
CA PHE A 192 16.55 -6.60 25.46
C PHE A 192 17.89 -6.05 24.97
#